data_26d4a0af5dda83a09104be30ea869562
#
_entry.id   26d4a0af5dda83a09104be30ea869562
#
_cell.length_a   1.000
_cell.length_b   1.000
_cell.length_c   1.000
_cell.angle_alpha   90.00
_cell.angle_beta   90.00
_cell.angle_gamma   90.00
#
_symmetry.space_group_name_H-M   'P 1'
#
loop_
_entity.id
_entity.type
_entity.pdbx_description
1 polymer ?
#
loop_
_entity_poly.entity_id
_entity_poly.type
_entity_poly.pdbx_seq_one_letter_code
_entity_poly.pdbx_strand_id
1 'polypeptide(L)'
;SDGELAYPMILKEKPDILITDIRMPFMDGLELSRLVKKELPDIKILILSGYDEFEYAKKAIKIGVTEYLLKPISAAKLTEVLNAVADTIRQENEEKNLLETYFAEMRENTERDKMKLFEKLLIGDLSMGESLEAGERFGMNLGASCYKIVLFKILANLENHVYAEQMIDACSAVEEAASIIEGVYVFQRGVEGWAFLLTAQDEKSMEESAKILYQNLKQAMKNYTQLEYFGGIGGTVPRIRSLKQSFREADRAFAA
;
A
#
# COMPACT_ATOMS: atom_id res chain seq x y z
N SER A 1 -36.17 -17.69 -8.63
CA SER A 1 -34.99 -16.86 -8.47
C SER A 1 -34.97 -15.84 -9.63
N ASP A 2 -34.65 -14.63 -9.31
CA ASP A 2 -34.70 -13.49 -10.20
C ASP A 2 -33.32 -12.80 -10.18
N GLY A 3 -32.77 -12.48 -11.35
CA GLY A 3 -31.46 -11.87 -11.47
C GLY A 3 -31.40 -10.46 -10.87
N GLU A 4 -32.48 -9.68 -10.96
CA GLU A 4 -32.55 -8.32 -10.39
C GLU A 4 -32.48 -8.35 -8.85
N LEU A 5 -33.12 -9.32 -8.21
CA LEU A 5 -33.06 -9.49 -6.76
C LEU A 5 -31.71 -10.09 -6.29
N ALA A 6 -31.11 -10.94 -7.12
CA ALA A 6 -29.82 -11.56 -6.80
C ALA A 6 -28.64 -10.58 -6.87
N TYR A 7 -28.65 -9.64 -7.82
CA TYR A 7 -27.56 -8.73 -8.09
C TYR A 7 -27.09 -7.92 -6.86
N PRO A 8 -27.96 -7.20 -6.13
CA PRO A 8 -27.54 -6.46 -4.95
C PRO A 8 -27.04 -7.36 -3.81
N MET A 9 -27.59 -8.58 -3.70
CA MET A 9 -27.10 -9.55 -2.71
C MET A 9 -25.70 -10.05 -3.04
N ILE A 10 -25.42 -10.34 -4.31
CA ILE A 10 -24.08 -10.76 -4.76
C ILE A 10 -23.04 -9.67 -4.48
N LEU A 11 -23.35 -8.40 -4.75
CA LEU A 11 -22.45 -7.31 -4.46
C LEU A 11 -22.19 -7.10 -2.96
N LYS A 12 -23.19 -7.37 -2.13
CA LYS A 12 -23.06 -7.28 -0.68
C LYS A 12 -22.25 -8.43 -0.10
N GLU A 13 -22.59 -9.68 -0.47
CA GLU A 13 -21.99 -10.89 0.10
C GLU A 13 -20.63 -11.24 -0.53
N LYS A 14 -20.36 -10.74 -1.75
CA LYS A 14 -19.11 -10.96 -2.53
C LYS A 14 -18.68 -12.44 -2.55
N PRO A 15 -19.55 -13.36 -3.04
CA PRO A 15 -19.21 -14.77 -3.08
C PRO A 15 -18.06 -15.05 -4.06
N ASP A 16 -17.28 -16.09 -3.80
CA ASP A 16 -16.23 -16.54 -4.72
C ASP A 16 -16.80 -17.23 -5.96
N ILE A 17 -17.94 -17.89 -5.83
CA ILE A 17 -18.59 -18.67 -6.90
C ILE A 17 -20.06 -18.26 -7.03
N LEU A 18 -20.46 -17.92 -8.24
CA LEU A 18 -21.85 -17.71 -8.62
C LEU A 18 -22.31 -18.83 -9.55
N ILE A 19 -23.41 -19.51 -9.20
CA ILE A 19 -24.08 -20.47 -10.09
C ILE A 19 -25.43 -19.86 -10.50
N THR A 20 -25.65 -19.74 -11.80
CA THR A 20 -26.89 -19.17 -12.32
C THR A 20 -27.46 -19.98 -13.48
N ASP A 21 -28.78 -19.95 -13.63
CA ASP A 21 -29.45 -20.41 -14.86
C ASP A 21 -29.40 -19.28 -15.92
N ILE A 22 -29.45 -19.61 -17.19
CA ILE A 22 -29.60 -18.60 -18.25
C ILE A 22 -31.00 -17.98 -18.19
N ARG A 23 -32.04 -18.82 -18.19
CA ARG A 23 -33.41 -18.31 -18.25
C ARG A 23 -33.96 -18.01 -16.85
N MET A 24 -33.94 -16.75 -16.51
CA MET A 24 -34.58 -16.22 -15.30
C MET A 24 -35.54 -15.08 -15.66
N PRO A 25 -36.62 -14.87 -14.87
CA PRO A 25 -37.48 -13.70 -15.05
C PRO A 25 -36.72 -12.39 -14.89
N PHE A 26 -37.16 -11.34 -15.59
CA PHE A 26 -36.68 -9.95 -15.54
C PHE A 26 -35.22 -9.77 -15.99
N MET A 27 -34.26 -10.38 -15.33
CA MET A 27 -32.85 -10.35 -15.71
C MET A 27 -32.35 -11.79 -15.93
N ASP A 28 -31.86 -12.08 -17.14
CA ASP A 28 -31.29 -13.37 -17.46
C ASP A 28 -29.89 -13.59 -16.85
N GLY A 29 -29.44 -14.86 -16.80
CA GLY A 29 -28.14 -15.19 -16.18
C GLY A 29 -26.93 -14.67 -16.90
N LEU A 30 -27.02 -14.39 -18.22
CA LEU A 30 -25.92 -13.77 -18.98
C LEU A 30 -25.78 -12.29 -18.65
N GLU A 31 -26.91 -11.58 -18.55
CA GLU A 31 -26.93 -10.17 -18.15
C GLU A 31 -26.45 -10.01 -16.71
N LEU A 32 -26.96 -10.86 -15.80
CA LEU A 32 -26.48 -10.92 -14.41
C LEU A 32 -24.96 -11.16 -14.36
N SER A 33 -24.46 -12.16 -15.09
CA SER A 33 -23.03 -12.49 -15.15
C SER A 33 -22.19 -11.32 -15.66
N ARG A 34 -22.66 -10.61 -16.67
CA ARG A 34 -22.00 -9.44 -17.24
C ARG A 34 -21.86 -8.30 -16.23
N LEU A 35 -22.96 -8.01 -15.50
CA LEU A 35 -22.96 -6.96 -14.48
C LEU A 35 -22.09 -7.32 -13.30
N VAL A 36 -22.18 -8.55 -12.82
CA VAL A 36 -21.39 -9.05 -11.68
C VAL A 36 -19.90 -9.04 -12.02
N LYS A 37 -19.50 -9.53 -13.20
CA LYS A 37 -18.08 -9.53 -13.64
C LYS A 37 -17.48 -8.12 -13.72
N LYS A 38 -18.28 -7.11 -14.02
CA LYS A 38 -17.82 -5.72 -14.05
C LYS A 38 -17.45 -5.20 -12.66
N GLU A 39 -18.22 -5.55 -11.64
CA GLU A 39 -18.03 -5.09 -10.26
C GLU A 39 -17.13 -6.03 -9.44
N LEU A 40 -17.17 -7.33 -9.73
CA LEU A 40 -16.39 -8.38 -9.07
C LEU A 40 -15.63 -9.20 -10.15
N PRO A 41 -14.49 -8.71 -10.67
CA PRO A 41 -13.77 -9.37 -11.78
C PRO A 41 -13.31 -10.78 -11.48
N ASP A 42 -12.95 -11.06 -10.22
CA ASP A 42 -12.34 -12.33 -9.79
C ASP A 42 -13.38 -13.43 -9.53
N ILE A 43 -14.69 -13.10 -9.41
CA ILE A 43 -15.75 -14.09 -9.16
C ILE A 43 -15.77 -15.17 -10.25
N LYS A 44 -15.86 -16.42 -9.83
CA LYS A 44 -16.03 -17.54 -10.75
C LYS A 44 -17.53 -17.75 -11.02
N ILE A 45 -17.91 -17.74 -12.30
CA ILE A 45 -19.33 -17.87 -12.69
C ILE A 45 -19.54 -19.17 -13.44
N LEU A 46 -20.49 -19.97 -12.96
CA LEU A 46 -20.95 -21.19 -13.60
C LEU A 46 -22.38 -20.96 -14.12
N ILE A 47 -22.59 -21.18 -15.39
CA ILE A 47 -23.91 -21.09 -16.01
C ILE A 47 -24.46 -22.50 -16.23
N LEU A 48 -25.68 -22.73 -15.74
CA LEU A 48 -26.46 -23.93 -16.00
C LEU A 48 -27.47 -23.64 -17.12
N SER A 49 -27.43 -24.37 -18.24
CA SER A 49 -28.35 -24.16 -19.36
C SER A 49 -29.09 -25.44 -19.72
N GLY A 50 -30.40 -25.33 -19.96
CA GLY A 50 -31.21 -26.41 -20.54
C GLY A 50 -31.18 -26.44 -22.09
N TYR A 51 -30.42 -25.57 -22.70
CA TYR A 51 -30.41 -25.39 -24.14
C TYR A 51 -28.98 -25.49 -24.70
N ASP A 52 -28.83 -26.33 -25.69
CA ASP A 52 -27.60 -26.46 -26.48
C ASP A 52 -27.61 -25.40 -27.60
N GLU A 53 -27.75 -24.13 -27.21
CA GLU A 53 -27.68 -23.01 -28.14
C GLU A 53 -26.26 -22.44 -28.18
N PHE A 54 -25.56 -22.67 -29.25
CA PHE A 54 -24.19 -22.18 -29.49
C PHE A 54 -24.02 -20.67 -29.24
N GLU A 55 -25.06 -19.88 -29.51
CA GLU A 55 -25.02 -18.42 -29.30
C GLU A 55 -24.94 -18.03 -27.80
N TYR A 56 -25.54 -18.80 -26.89
CA TYR A 56 -25.43 -18.55 -25.46
C TYR A 56 -24.04 -18.89 -24.94
N ALA A 57 -23.47 -20.00 -25.36
CA ALA A 57 -22.11 -20.37 -25.02
C ALA A 57 -21.10 -19.32 -25.51
N LYS A 58 -21.25 -18.81 -26.73
CA LYS A 58 -20.44 -17.75 -27.28
C LYS A 58 -20.52 -16.44 -26.49
N LYS A 59 -21.71 -16.06 -26.03
CA LYS A 59 -21.90 -14.90 -25.17
C LYS A 59 -21.26 -15.12 -23.79
N ALA A 60 -21.42 -16.28 -23.18
CA ALA A 60 -20.82 -16.64 -21.90
C ALA A 60 -19.29 -16.53 -21.93
N ILE A 61 -18.66 -17.02 -22.99
CA ILE A 61 -17.20 -16.92 -23.19
C ILE A 61 -16.77 -15.44 -23.26
N LYS A 62 -17.51 -14.57 -23.99
CA LYS A 62 -17.20 -13.15 -24.10
C LYS A 62 -17.33 -12.39 -22.76
N ILE A 63 -18.21 -12.86 -21.86
CA ILE A 63 -18.39 -12.32 -20.52
C ILE A 63 -17.25 -12.76 -19.59
N GLY A 64 -16.57 -13.85 -19.91
CA GLY A 64 -15.56 -14.48 -19.04
C GLY A 64 -16.18 -15.37 -17.98
N VAL A 65 -17.24 -16.09 -18.33
CA VAL A 65 -17.84 -17.13 -17.48
C VAL A 65 -16.85 -18.29 -17.35
N THR A 66 -16.71 -18.83 -16.15
CA THR A 66 -15.73 -19.86 -15.82
C THR A 66 -16.13 -21.20 -16.42
N GLU A 67 -17.42 -21.58 -16.27
CA GLU A 67 -17.95 -22.84 -16.77
C GLU A 67 -19.35 -22.69 -17.35
N TYR A 68 -19.63 -23.42 -18.42
CA TYR A 68 -20.94 -23.50 -19.04
C TYR A 68 -21.40 -24.96 -19.08
N LEU A 69 -22.44 -25.29 -18.33
CA LEU A 69 -22.89 -26.65 -18.07
C LEU A 69 -24.29 -26.91 -18.62
N LEU A 70 -24.47 -28.00 -19.36
CA LEU A 70 -25.75 -28.37 -19.93
C LEU A 70 -26.58 -29.22 -18.93
N LYS A 71 -27.85 -28.90 -18.78
CA LYS A 71 -28.84 -29.71 -18.05
C LYS A 71 -29.37 -30.85 -18.96
N PRO A 72 -29.65 -32.05 -18.40
CA PRO A 72 -29.54 -32.41 -17.01
C PRO A 72 -28.08 -32.66 -16.57
N ILE A 73 -27.68 -32.09 -15.43
CA ILE A 73 -26.36 -32.32 -14.83
C ILE A 73 -26.52 -33.24 -13.61
N SER A 74 -25.67 -34.24 -13.49
CA SER A 74 -25.63 -35.09 -12.30
C SER A 74 -24.98 -34.38 -11.12
N ALA A 75 -25.39 -34.71 -9.90
CA ALA A 75 -24.75 -34.17 -8.69
C ALA A 75 -23.25 -34.47 -8.65
N ALA A 76 -22.83 -35.65 -9.09
CA ALA A 76 -21.41 -36.01 -9.18
C ALA A 76 -20.64 -35.08 -10.13
N LYS A 77 -21.19 -34.79 -11.32
CA LYS A 77 -20.53 -33.88 -12.29
C LYS A 77 -20.48 -32.44 -11.80
N LEU A 78 -21.54 -31.96 -11.17
CA LEU A 78 -21.54 -30.61 -10.58
C LEU A 78 -20.51 -30.50 -9.46
N THR A 79 -20.41 -31.52 -8.59
CA THR A 79 -19.40 -31.56 -7.52
C THR A 79 -17.97 -31.58 -8.08
N GLU A 80 -17.71 -32.36 -9.14
CA GLU A 80 -16.42 -32.40 -9.82
C GLU A 80 -16.01 -31.00 -10.31
N VAL A 81 -16.92 -30.32 -11.01
CA VAL A 81 -16.66 -28.96 -11.55
C VAL A 81 -16.44 -27.95 -10.42
N LEU A 82 -17.28 -28.00 -9.38
CA LEU A 82 -17.12 -27.09 -8.23
C LEU A 82 -15.80 -27.31 -7.51
N ASN A 83 -15.35 -28.55 -7.35
CA ASN A 83 -14.05 -28.84 -6.75
C ASN A 83 -12.91 -28.28 -7.62
N ALA A 84 -12.97 -28.48 -8.95
CA ALA A 84 -11.96 -27.93 -9.86
C ALA A 84 -11.91 -26.38 -9.80
N VAL A 85 -13.07 -25.72 -9.75
CA VAL A 85 -13.13 -24.25 -9.61
C VAL A 85 -12.62 -23.81 -8.23
N ALA A 86 -12.96 -24.52 -7.15
CA ALA A 86 -12.45 -24.22 -5.82
C ALA A 86 -10.92 -24.39 -5.72
N ASP A 87 -10.37 -25.42 -6.38
CA ASP A 87 -8.92 -25.62 -6.46
C ASP A 87 -8.24 -24.49 -7.23
N THR A 88 -8.84 -24.02 -8.33
CA THR A 88 -8.34 -22.86 -9.08
C THR A 88 -8.32 -21.59 -8.20
N ILE A 89 -9.41 -21.30 -7.49
CA ILE A 89 -9.49 -20.17 -6.56
C ILE A 89 -8.39 -20.26 -5.49
N ARG A 90 -8.18 -21.45 -4.95
CA ARG A 90 -7.15 -21.70 -3.93
C ARG A 90 -5.75 -21.41 -4.47
N GLN A 91 -5.44 -21.92 -5.65
CA GLN A 91 -4.15 -21.66 -6.30
C GLN A 91 -3.92 -20.16 -6.59
N GLU A 92 -4.92 -19.48 -7.16
CA GLU A 92 -4.85 -18.03 -7.40
C GLU A 92 -4.61 -17.24 -6.10
N ASN A 93 -5.29 -17.61 -5.01
CA ASN A 93 -5.11 -16.97 -3.71
C ASN A 93 -3.73 -17.27 -3.09
N GLU A 94 -3.24 -18.50 -3.21
CA GLU A 94 -1.89 -18.87 -2.75
C GLU A 94 -0.82 -18.11 -3.50
N GLU A 95 -0.94 -17.99 -4.82
CA GLU A 95 -0.02 -17.23 -5.66
C GLU A 95 -0.03 -15.73 -5.33
N LYS A 96 -1.23 -15.16 -5.13
CA LYS A 96 -1.39 -13.76 -4.70
C LYS A 96 -0.75 -13.52 -3.33
N ASN A 97 -1.03 -14.38 -2.35
CA ASN A 97 -0.47 -14.28 -1.00
C ASN A 97 1.08 -14.42 -1.03
N LEU A 98 1.61 -15.32 -1.88
CA LEU A 98 3.06 -15.47 -2.04
C LEU A 98 3.69 -14.20 -2.61
N LEU A 99 3.08 -13.59 -3.63
CA LEU A 99 3.54 -12.33 -4.20
C LEU A 99 3.47 -11.18 -3.18
N GLU A 100 2.37 -11.07 -2.43
CA GLU A 100 2.23 -10.06 -1.37
C GLU A 100 3.30 -10.21 -0.30
N THR A 101 3.56 -11.46 0.15
CA THR A 101 4.63 -11.76 1.11
C THR A 101 6.00 -11.39 0.55
N TYR A 102 6.29 -11.77 -0.69
CA TYR A 102 7.55 -11.44 -1.36
C TYR A 102 7.78 -9.91 -1.45
N PHE A 103 6.75 -9.16 -1.86
CA PHE A 103 6.84 -7.71 -1.92
C PHE A 103 6.99 -7.06 -0.53
N ALA A 104 6.34 -7.61 0.50
CA ALA A 104 6.49 -7.14 1.88
C ALA A 104 7.93 -7.34 2.38
N GLU A 105 8.51 -8.54 2.17
CA GLU A 105 9.90 -8.84 2.52
C GLU A 105 10.90 -7.95 1.77
N MET A 106 10.67 -7.72 0.46
CA MET A 106 11.51 -6.82 -0.32
C MET A 106 11.46 -5.38 0.21
N ARG A 107 10.28 -4.88 0.57
CA ARG A 107 10.14 -3.54 1.18
C ARG A 107 10.88 -3.47 2.50
N GLU A 108 10.72 -4.46 3.39
CA GLU A 108 11.40 -4.50 4.69
C GLU A 108 12.93 -4.51 4.53
N ASN A 109 13.45 -5.32 3.61
CA ASN A 109 14.88 -5.37 3.32
C ASN A 109 15.39 -4.03 2.77
N THR A 110 14.64 -3.39 1.88
CA THR A 110 14.97 -2.08 1.30
C THR A 110 15.02 -1.01 2.39
N GLU A 111 14.02 -0.93 3.27
CA GLU A 111 14.02 0.03 4.38
C GLU A 111 15.14 -0.22 5.39
N ARG A 112 15.46 -1.48 5.67
CA ARG A 112 16.60 -1.85 6.51
C ARG A 112 17.94 -1.41 5.91
N ASP A 113 18.15 -1.61 4.62
CA ASP A 113 19.39 -1.20 3.95
C ASP A 113 19.48 0.32 3.79
N LYS A 114 18.36 0.99 3.57
CA LYS A 114 18.26 2.45 3.58
C LYS A 114 18.61 3.03 4.96
N MET A 115 18.16 2.38 6.03
CA MET A 115 18.51 2.78 7.40
C MET A 115 20.00 2.58 7.69
N LYS A 116 20.62 1.47 7.23
CA LYS A 116 22.07 1.28 7.31
C LYS A 116 22.85 2.37 6.58
N LEU A 117 22.35 2.82 5.41
CA LEU A 117 22.94 3.95 4.72
C LEU A 117 22.87 5.22 5.57
N PHE A 118 21.73 5.51 6.16
CA PHE A 118 21.55 6.67 7.03
C PHE A 118 22.53 6.66 8.22
N GLU A 119 22.68 5.53 8.89
CA GLU A 119 23.65 5.35 9.97
C GLU A 119 25.09 5.63 9.52
N LYS A 120 25.50 5.09 8.36
CA LYS A 120 26.83 5.35 7.78
C LYS A 120 27.05 6.83 7.44
N LEU A 121 26.00 7.51 6.92
CA LEU A 121 26.03 8.94 6.66
C LEU A 121 26.22 9.75 7.96
N LEU A 122 25.54 9.36 9.04
CA LEU A 122 25.67 10.02 10.35
C LEU A 122 27.05 9.78 11.00
N ILE A 123 27.62 8.59 10.84
CA ILE A 123 28.96 8.30 11.35
C ILE A 123 30.03 9.05 10.53
N GLY A 124 29.76 9.32 9.24
CA GLY A 124 30.70 9.97 8.34
C GLY A 124 31.70 9.00 7.71
N ASP A 125 31.39 7.71 7.70
CA ASP A 125 32.25 6.63 7.18
C ASP A 125 32.34 6.62 5.64
N LEU A 126 31.41 7.30 4.95
CA LEU A 126 31.35 7.30 3.51
C LEU A 126 32.06 8.54 2.92
N SER A 127 32.81 8.34 1.86
CA SER A 127 33.24 9.43 0.99
C SER A 127 32.05 10.06 0.26
N MET A 128 32.24 11.22 -0.35
CA MET A 128 31.17 11.86 -1.14
C MET A 128 30.71 10.97 -2.30
N GLY A 129 31.67 10.36 -3.03
CA GLY A 129 31.34 9.45 -4.14
C GLY A 129 30.52 8.24 -3.71
N GLU A 130 30.93 7.56 -2.63
CA GLU A 130 30.20 6.44 -2.05
C GLU A 130 28.80 6.84 -1.56
N SER A 131 28.67 8.04 -0.98
CA SER A 131 27.38 8.57 -0.54
C SER A 131 26.42 8.81 -1.72
N LEU A 132 26.91 9.36 -2.83
CA LEU A 132 26.14 9.58 -4.05
C LEU A 132 25.67 8.25 -4.65
N GLU A 133 26.61 7.32 -4.86
CA GLU A 133 26.30 6.00 -5.43
C GLU A 133 25.31 5.20 -4.55
N ALA A 134 25.51 5.23 -3.24
CA ALA A 134 24.61 4.56 -2.31
C ALA A 134 23.23 5.24 -2.26
N GLY A 135 23.17 6.58 -2.37
CA GLY A 135 21.92 7.32 -2.41
C GLY A 135 21.10 7.00 -3.66
N GLU A 136 21.74 6.92 -4.83
CA GLU A 136 21.07 6.61 -6.10
C GLU A 136 20.32 5.28 -6.07
N ARG A 137 20.82 4.26 -5.35
CA ARG A 137 20.17 2.96 -5.18
C ARG A 137 18.79 3.07 -4.54
N PHE A 138 18.58 4.11 -3.73
CA PHE A 138 17.31 4.38 -3.05
C PHE A 138 16.56 5.58 -3.63
N GLY A 139 16.95 6.05 -4.83
CA GLY A 139 16.34 7.22 -5.47
C GLY A 139 16.63 8.55 -4.76
N MET A 140 17.71 8.61 -3.95
CA MET A 140 18.09 9.80 -3.21
C MET A 140 19.19 10.57 -3.94
N ASN A 141 18.93 11.83 -4.29
CA ASN A 141 19.96 12.73 -4.79
C ASN A 141 20.66 13.40 -3.60
N LEU A 142 21.81 12.86 -3.23
CA LEU A 142 22.64 13.39 -2.15
C LEU A 142 23.69 14.42 -2.65
N GLY A 143 23.64 14.81 -3.93
CA GLY A 143 24.51 15.84 -4.54
C GLY A 143 23.99 17.25 -4.28
N ALA A 144 23.94 17.69 -3.04
CA ALA A 144 23.43 18.98 -2.63
C ALA A 144 24.54 19.86 -2.02
N SER A 145 24.28 21.16 -1.89
CA SER A 145 25.20 22.12 -1.27
C SER A 145 24.96 22.29 0.22
N CYS A 146 23.79 21.89 0.72
CA CYS A 146 23.49 21.91 2.15
C CYS A 146 22.49 20.80 2.54
N TYR A 147 22.56 20.41 3.80
CA TYR A 147 21.83 19.30 4.39
C TYR A 147 21.26 19.70 5.75
N LYS A 148 20.12 19.13 6.11
CA LYS A 148 19.49 19.33 7.42
C LYS A 148 18.79 18.05 7.86
N ILE A 149 18.80 17.77 9.16
CA ILE A 149 18.03 16.67 9.77
C ILE A 149 16.86 17.26 10.56
N VAL A 150 15.69 16.65 10.35
CA VAL A 150 14.51 16.87 11.18
C VAL A 150 14.11 15.53 11.79
N LEU A 151 13.90 15.48 13.09
CA LEU A 151 13.38 14.31 13.81
C LEU A 151 11.91 14.54 14.13
N PHE A 152 11.12 13.46 14.06
CA PHE A 152 9.69 13.50 14.38
C PHE A 152 9.25 12.19 15.02
N LYS A 153 8.38 12.27 16.02
CA LYS A 153 7.83 11.11 16.72
C LYS A 153 6.39 11.34 17.09
N ILE A 154 5.60 10.28 16.96
CA ILE A 154 4.24 10.20 17.50
C ILE A 154 4.31 9.40 18.81
N LEU A 155 3.67 9.90 19.86
CA LEU A 155 3.55 9.19 21.13
C LEU A 155 2.29 8.35 21.12
N ALA A 156 2.46 7.05 21.35
CA ALA A 156 1.35 6.14 21.57
C ALA A 156 0.98 6.12 23.06
N ASN A 157 -0.23 6.48 23.38
CA ASN A 157 -0.78 6.19 24.70
C ASN A 157 -1.36 4.77 24.67
N LEU A 158 -0.66 3.79 25.26
CA LEU A 158 -0.88 2.35 25.10
C LEU A 158 -2.15 1.79 25.77
N GLU A 159 -3.03 2.63 26.33
CA GLU A 159 -4.13 2.14 27.15
C GLU A 159 -5.40 1.69 26.39
N ASN A 160 -5.48 1.86 25.04
CA ASN A 160 -6.68 1.49 24.29
C ASN A 160 -6.38 0.91 22.90
N HIS A 161 -6.95 -0.26 22.54
CA HIS A 161 -6.86 -0.90 21.22
C HIS A 161 -7.35 -0.03 20.04
N VAL A 162 -8.24 0.93 20.27
CA VAL A 162 -8.73 1.88 19.25
C VAL A 162 -7.60 2.77 18.71
N TYR A 163 -6.57 3.00 19.50
CA TYR A 163 -5.42 3.82 19.08
C TYR A 163 -4.46 3.11 18.11
N ALA A 164 -4.50 1.77 18.02
CA ALA A 164 -3.57 1.04 17.15
C ALA A 164 -3.84 1.31 15.67
N GLU A 165 -5.10 1.32 15.22
CA GLU A 165 -5.46 1.65 13.83
C GLU A 165 -5.15 3.12 13.52
N GLN A 166 -5.54 4.04 14.41
CA GLN A 166 -5.23 5.46 14.24
C GLN A 166 -3.73 5.75 14.19
N MET A 167 -2.94 4.98 14.94
CA MET A 167 -1.47 5.09 14.91
C MET A 167 -0.90 4.66 13.56
N ILE A 168 -1.38 3.55 12.98
CA ILE A 168 -0.95 3.08 11.66
C ILE A 168 -1.29 4.12 10.59
N ASP A 169 -2.51 4.65 10.62
CA ASP A 169 -2.96 5.67 9.68
C ASP A 169 -2.15 6.96 9.82
N ALA A 170 -1.89 7.39 11.06
CA ALA A 170 -1.06 8.57 11.34
C ALA A 170 0.39 8.38 10.87
N CYS A 171 0.98 7.20 11.07
CA CYS A 171 2.30 6.87 10.55
C CYS A 171 2.35 7.00 9.02
N SER A 172 1.38 6.42 8.33
CA SER A 172 1.27 6.50 6.86
C SER A 172 1.08 7.94 6.38
N ALA A 173 0.24 8.73 7.07
CA ALA A 173 0.02 10.14 6.74
C ALA A 173 1.29 11.00 6.92
N VAL A 174 2.12 10.71 7.92
CA VAL A 174 3.41 11.39 8.15
C VAL A 174 4.39 11.09 7.02
N GLU A 175 4.50 9.83 6.60
CA GLU A 175 5.39 9.43 5.52
C GLU A 175 4.96 10.01 4.18
N GLU A 176 3.68 9.97 3.87
CA GLU A 176 3.11 10.57 2.66
C GLU A 176 3.36 12.08 2.63
N ALA A 177 3.08 12.77 3.74
CA ALA A 177 3.27 14.21 3.87
C ALA A 177 4.72 14.67 3.64
N ALA A 178 5.70 13.84 3.97
CA ALA A 178 7.12 14.12 3.76
C ALA A 178 7.59 13.71 2.35
N SER A 179 7.12 12.57 1.83
CA SER A 179 7.59 11.99 0.57
C SER A 179 7.25 12.81 -0.68
N ILE A 180 6.23 13.68 -0.61
CA ILE A 180 5.83 14.56 -1.71
C ILE A 180 6.76 15.78 -1.87
N ILE A 181 7.69 16.01 -0.94
CA ILE A 181 8.59 17.17 -0.95
C ILE A 181 9.91 16.75 -1.62
N GLU A 182 10.26 17.43 -2.70
CA GLU A 182 11.53 17.18 -3.39
C GLU A 182 12.72 17.49 -2.47
N GLY A 183 13.71 16.60 -2.46
CA GLY A 183 14.90 16.73 -1.61
C GLY A 183 14.68 16.36 -0.14
N VAL A 184 13.53 15.79 0.21
CA VAL A 184 13.24 15.24 1.55
C VAL A 184 13.22 13.72 1.49
N TYR A 185 14.07 13.09 2.29
CA TYR A 185 14.20 11.63 2.36
C TYR A 185 13.81 11.13 3.74
N VAL A 186 12.90 10.16 3.77
CA VAL A 186 12.31 9.61 5.00
C VAL A 186 13.09 8.39 5.45
N PHE A 187 13.44 8.33 6.73
CA PHE A 187 14.07 7.19 7.39
C PHE A 187 13.27 6.80 8.63
N GLN A 188 12.75 5.56 8.64
CA GLN A 188 12.04 5.01 9.78
C GLN A 188 13.02 4.55 10.85
N ARG A 189 12.86 5.05 12.10
CA ARG A 189 13.70 4.70 13.25
C ARG A 189 12.97 3.79 14.25
N GLY A 190 11.98 3.05 13.78
CA GLY A 190 11.17 2.18 14.62
C GLY A 190 10.45 2.94 15.73
N VAL A 191 10.63 2.53 16.96
CA VAL A 191 10.01 3.18 18.14
C VAL A 191 10.47 4.63 18.38
N GLU A 192 11.55 5.04 17.75
CA GLU A 192 12.07 6.42 17.83
C GLU A 192 11.46 7.37 16.79
N GLY A 193 10.50 6.90 15.97
CA GLY A 193 9.81 7.70 14.97
C GLY A 193 10.58 7.83 13.65
N TRP A 194 10.71 9.02 13.12
CA TRP A 194 11.31 9.30 11.82
C TRP A 194 12.46 10.28 11.90
N ALA A 195 13.41 10.10 11.00
CA ALA A 195 14.39 11.11 10.63
C ALA A 195 14.14 11.51 9.17
N PHE A 196 14.03 12.79 8.92
CA PHE A 196 13.96 13.38 7.60
C PHE A 196 15.30 14.02 7.27
N LEU A 197 15.92 13.55 6.18
CA LEU A 197 17.10 14.19 5.62
C LEU A 197 16.64 15.14 4.51
N LEU A 198 16.89 16.42 4.71
CA LEU A 198 16.63 17.47 3.73
C LEU A 198 17.91 17.79 2.99
N THR A 199 17.80 17.96 1.67
CA THR A 199 18.89 18.38 0.78
C THR A 199 18.46 19.61 -0.02
N ALA A 200 19.33 20.60 -0.17
CA ALA A 200 19.04 21.79 -0.96
C ALA A 200 20.33 22.36 -1.58
N GLN A 201 20.19 23.23 -2.58
CA GLN A 201 21.31 23.87 -3.25
C GLN A 201 21.77 25.16 -2.54
N ASP A 202 20.95 25.75 -1.70
CA ASP A 202 21.23 26.94 -0.92
C ASP A 202 20.43 26.95 0.39
N GLU A 203 20.83 27.86 1.29
CA GLU A 203 20.24 27.96 2.63
C GLU A 203 18.78 28.43 2.60
N LYS A 204 18.41 29.28 1.63
CA LYS A 204 17.04 29.78 1.48
C LYS A 204 16.09 28.65 1.09
N SER A 205 16.46 27.86 0.08
CA SER A 205 15.70 26.69 -0.36
C SER A 205 15.59 25.65 0.77
N MET A 206 16.65 25.50 1.58
CA MET A 206 16.63 24.62 2.76
C MET A 206 15.61 25.07 3.79
N GLU A 207 15.54 26.35 4.12
CA GLU A 207 14.57 26.89 5.08
C GLU A 207 13.14 26.77 4.54
N GLU A 208 12.91 26.99 3.23
CA GLU A 208 11.62 26.81 2.60
C GLU A 208 11.17 25.33 2.68
N SER A 209 12.04 24.38 2.33
CA SER A 209 11.75 22.94 2.42
C SER A 209 11.46 22.51 3.85
N ALA A 210 12.24 22.98 4.82
CA ALA A 210 11.99 22.67 6.23
C ALA A 210 10.65 23.23 6.73
N LYS A 211 10.26 24.42 6.29
CA LYS A 211 8.97 25.04 6.60
C LYS A 211 7.81 24.28 5.99
N ILE A 212 7.94 23.86 4.72
CA ILE A 212 6.92 23.06 4.03
C ILE A 212 6.77 21.71 4.75
N LEU A 213 7.87 21.04 5.07
CA LEU A 213 7.83 19.78 5.82
C LEU A 213 7.09 19.96 7.15
N TYR A 214 7.44 20.98 7.94
CA TYR A 214 6.76 21.25 9.20
C TYR A 214 5.24 21.47 9.03
N GLN A 215 4.84 22.23 8.00
CA GLN A 215 3.43 22.50 7.71
C GLN A 215 2.68 21.24 7.30
N ASN A 216 3.30 20.41 6.46
CA ASN A 216 2.72 19.15 5.98
C ASN A 216 2.56 18.16 7.14
N LEU A 217 3.59 17.99 7.98
CA LEU A 217 3.52 17.12 9.16
C LEU A 217 2.42 17.59 10.13
N LYS A 218 2.34 18.89 10.39
CA LYS A 218 1.27 19.47 11.23
C LYS A 218 -0.11 19.23 10.63
N GLN A 219 -0.26 19.38 9.33
CA GLN A 219 -1.53 19.12 8.64
C GLN A 219 -1.90 17.63 8.65
N ALA A 220 -0.93 16.73 8.44
CA ALA A 220 -1.13 15.28 8.53
C ALA A 220 -1.65 14.88 9.92
N MET A 221 -1.11 15.46 10.98
CA MET A 221 -1.51 15.15 12.37
C MET A 221 -2.83 15.80 12.80
N LYS A 222 -3.40 16.72 12.01
CA LYS A 222 -4.61 17.49 12.40
C LYS A 222 -5.83 16.61 12.69
N ASN A 223 -5.97 15.50 11.98
CA ASN A 223 -7.10 14.57 12.13
C ASN A 223 -6.91 13.59 13.30
N TYR A 224 -5.72 13.54 13.90
CA TYR A 224 -5.34 12.61 14.96
C TYR A 224 -5.18 13.33 16.30
N THR A 225 -6.22 14.06 16.71
CA THR A 225 -6.21 14.96 17.90
C THR A 225 -5.93 14.25 19.22
N GLN A 226 -6.02 12.93 19.26
CA GLN A 226 -5.75 12.10 20.44
C GLN A 226 -4.31 11.58 20.50
N LEU A 227 -3.54 11.80 19.44
CA LEU A 227 -2.13 11.45 19.39
C LEU A 227 -1.27 12.68 19.66
N GLU A 228 -0.35 12.53 20.58
CA GLU A 228 0.68 13.54 20.83
C GLU A 228 1.85 13.31 19.87
N TYR A 229 2.48 14.39 19.44
CA TYR A 229 3.68 14.31 18.60
C TYR A 229 4.63 15.45 18.92
N PHE A 230 5.89 15.23 18.69
CA PHE A 230 6.93 16.23 18.83
C PHE A 230 8.06 15.99 17.83
N GLY A 231 8.92 16.99 17.69
CA GLY A 231 10.05 16.89 16.77
C GLY A 231 11.18 17.83 17.14
N GLY A 232 12.34 17.56 16.57
CA GLY A 232 13.52 18.39 16.70
C GLY A 232 14.07 18.75 15.32
N ILE A 233 14.53 19.98 15.16
CA ILE A 233 15.10 20.48 13.90
C ILE A 233 16.58 20.81 14.14
N GLY A 234 17.45 20.19 13.35
CA GLY A 234 18.89 20.47 13.37
C GLY A 234 19.27 21.70 12.54
N GLY A 235 20.46 22.20 12.75
CA GLY A 235 21.03 23.26 11.93
C GLY A 235 21.36 22.79 10.50
N THR A 236 21.39 23.73 9.58
CA THR A 236 21.86 23.49 8.20
C THR A 236 23.37 23.28 8.19
N VAL A 237 23.82 22.23 7.51
CA VAL A 237 25.26 21.93 7.37
C VAL A 237 25.66 21.88 5.89
N PRO A 238 26.85 22.37 5.53
CA PRO A 238 27.25 22.52 4.12
C PRO A 238 27.83 21.24 3.51
N ARG A 239 27.99 20.18 4.29
CA ARG A 239 28.60 18.93 3.82
C ARG A 239 27.88 17.72 4.39
N ILE A 240 27.71 16.69 3.59
CA ILE A 240 27.08 15.44 4.00
C ILE A 240 27.81 14.79 5.20
N ARG A 241 29.12 14.89 5.27
CA ARG A 241 29.93 14.40 6.42
C ARG A 241 29.65 15.14 7.73
N SER A 242 29.01 16.30 7.66
CA SER A 242 28.63 17.09 8.84
C SER A 242 27.21 16.77 9.33
N LEU A 243 26.51 15.82 8.71
CA LEU A 243 25.14 15.41 9.09
C LEU A 243 25.01 15.05 10.57
N LYS A 244 26.05 14.45 11.16
CA LYS A 244 26.10 14.14 12.60
C LYS A 244 25.87 15.37 13.48
N GLN A 245 26.34 16.55 13.06
CA GLN A 245 26.11 17.79 13.78
C GLN A 245 24.63 18.16 13.74
N SER A 246 24.03 18.22 12.54
CA SER A 246 22.60 18.52 12.38
C SER A 246 21.72 17.51 13.13
N PHE A 247 22.07 16.22 13.09
CA PHE A 247 21.37 15.19 13.84
C PHE A 247 21.43 15.42 15.35
N ARG A 248 22.61 15.71 15.91
CA ARG A 248 22.78 15.98 17.35
C ARG A 248 22.00 17.20 17.82
N GLU A 249 21.94 18.25 16.99
CA GLU A 249 21.16 19.45 17.30
C GLU A 249 19.65 19.14 17.29
N ALA A 250 19.17 18.38 16.29
CA ALA A 250 17.80 17.89 16.24
C ALA A 250 17.45 17.02 17.45
N ASP A 251 18.35 16.10 17.83
CA ASP A 251 18.16 15.17 18.93
C ASP A 251 18.10 15.89 20.30
N ARG A 252 18.92 16.93 20.49
CA ARG A 252 18.81 17.80 21.69
C ARG A 252 17.48 18.51 21.80
N ALA A 253 16.97 19.04 20.68
CA ALA A 253 15.65 19.69 20.64
C ALA A 253 14.51 18.66 20.81
N PHE A 254 14.79 17.40 20.47
CA PHE A 254 13.87 16.29 20.61
C PHE A 254 13.78 15.77 22.07
N ALA A 255 14.82 15.95 22.86
CA ALA A 255 14.92 15.51 24.25
C ALA A 255 14.51 16.61 25.27
N ALA A 256 14.27 17.84 24.81
CA ALA A 256 13.92 18.99 25.65
C ALA A 256 12.41 19.11 25.86
#